data_1b7c90272e7757fa2ca8b6182de2da95
#
_entry.id   1b7c90272e7757fa2ca8b6182de2da95
#
_cell.length_a   1.000
_cell.length_b   1.000
_cell.length_c   1.000
_cell.angle_alpha   90.00
_cell.angle_beta   90.00
_cell.angle_gamma   90.00
#
_symmetry.space_group_name_H-M   'P 1'
#
loop_
_entity.id
_entity.type
_entity.pdbx_description
1 polymer ?
#
loop_
_entity_poly.entity_id
_entity_poly.type
_entity_poly.pdbx_seq_one_letter_code
_entity_poly.pdbx_strand_id
1 'polypeptide(L)'
;MKALLVCVAATLFVAVTFIASPRASLATDALVFDGKVQPKDVVLNKSPKTKDPKGKPSVAFSHENHATKNYSADMKSVMGCVECHHTDQPKSALKGVLKTSERDEVLTAATLAKADTAPVKTCRSCHAQEGEKPASIAANPEVTYPDESDAITLTNEEAFHRNCITCHESVKKLKADTKAPTTCAQCHNGQ
;
A
#
# COMPACT_ATOMS: atom_id res chain seq x y z
N MET A 1 80.25 17.66 43.91
CA MET A 1 79.55 16.68 43.08
C MET A 1 78.08 16.82 43.35
N LYS A 2 77.28 17.44 42.46
CA LYS A 2 75.86 17.70 42.56
C LYS A 2 75.16 16.79 41.58
N ALA A 3 74.38 15.86 42.08
CA ALA A 3 73.55 14.95 41.27
C ALA A 3 72.26 15.69 40.88
N LEU A 4 72.03 15.77 39.57
CA LEU A 4 70.83 16.37 39.01
C LEU A 4 69.76 15.28 38.81
N LEU A 5 68.70 15.38 39.55
CA LEU A 5 67.54 14.47 39.44
C LEU A 5 66.61 15.00 38.33
N VAL A 6 66.53 14.26 37.23
CA VAL A 6 65.60 14.56 36.13
C VAL A 6 64.30 13.76 36.39
N CYS A 7 63.23 14.49 36.77
CA CYS A 7 61.86 13.93 36.81
C CYS A 7 61.30 13.90 35.40
N VAL A 8 61.10 12.69 34.85
CA VAL A 8 60.34 12.48 33.62
C VAL A 8 58.88 12.35 33.98
N ALA A 9 58.07 13.35 33.70
CA ALA A 9 56.63 13.30 33.81
C ALA A 9 56.07 12.59 32.58
N ALA A 10 55.59 11.37 32.77
CA ALA A 10 54.87 10.65 31.75
C ALA A 10 53.41 11.13 31.71
N THR A 11 53.05 11.95 30.71
CA THR A 11 51.70 12.36 30.43
C THR A 11 50.96 11.22 29.69
N LEU A 12 50.09 10.53 30.40
CA LEU A 12 49.19 9.53 29.82
C LEU A 12 48.12 10.23 28.98
N PHE A 13 48.22 10.17 27.68
CA PHE A 13 47.15 10.61 26.75
C PHE A 13 46.11 9.48 26.71
N VAL A 14 44.99 9.66 27.40
CA VAL A 14 43.83 8.79 27.23
C VAL A 14 43.11 9.24 25.95
N ALA A 15 43.34 8.51 24.87
CA ALA A 15 42.59 8.67 23.64
C ALA A 15 41.17 8.13 23.86
N VAL A 16 40.22 9.02 24.09
CA VAL A 16 38.79 8.66 24.07
C VAL A 16 38.38 8.49 22.62
N THR A 17 38.42 7.26 22.13
CA THR A 17 37.81 6.90 20.86
C THR A 17 36.30 6.99 20.98
N PHE A 18 35.72 8.06 20.47
CA PHE A 18 34.29 8.12 20.20
C PHE A 18 33.95 7.09 19.13
N ILE A 19 33.47 5.91 19.55
CA ILE A 19 32.81 4.98 18.66
C ILE A 19 31.49 5.65 18.28
N ALA A 20 31.48 6.35 17.16
CA ALA A 20 30.26 6.79 16.52
C ALA A 20 29.51 5.53 16.10
N SER A 21 28.57 5.08 16.93
CA SER A 21 27.60 4.08 16.53
C SER A 21 26.92 4.59 15.26
N PRO A 22 26.96 3.84 14.15
CA PRO A 22 26.16 4.22 13.01
C PRO A 22 24.70 4.22 13.51
N ARG A 23 24.13 5.40 13.68
CA ARG A 23 22.67 5.54 13.72
C ARG A 23 22.24 4.93 12.40
N ALA A 24 21.70 3.70 12.48
CA ALA A 24 20.88 3.17 11.42
C ALA A 24 19.80 4.24 11.18
N SER A 25 20.02 5.06 10.17
CA SER A 25 18.98 5.85 9.58
C SER A 25 17.93 4.81 9.20
N LEU A 26 16.83 4.76 9.98
CA LEU A 26 15.60 4.21 9.48
C LEU A 26 15.20 5.15 8.35
N ALA A 27 15.88 5.01 7.21
CA ALA A 27 15.33 5.41 5.96
C ALA A 27 13.97 4.74 5.96
N THR A 28 12.92 5.53 6.08
CA THR A 28 11.58 5.15 5.70
C THR A 28 11.67 4.89 4.22
N ASP A 29 12.19 3.71 3.85
CA ASP A 29 11.97 3.16 2.55
C ASP A 29 10.44 3.12 2.42
N ALA A 30 9.91 4.12 1.73
CA ALA A 30 8.67 3.93 1.02
C ALA A 30 8.94 2.64 0.24
N LEU A 31 8.32 1.54 0.69
CA LEU A 31 8.47 0.25 0.07
C LEU A 31 8.18 0.46 -1.41
N VAL A 32 9.22 0.60 -2.19
CA VAL A 32 9.13 0.58 -3.65
C VAL A 32 8.81 -0.87 -3.94
N PHE A 33 7.52 -1.18 -3.95
CA PHE A 33 7.07 -2.44 -4.47
C PHE A 33 7.51 -2.44 -5.93
N ASP A 34 8.42 -3.32 -6.29
CA ASP A 34 8.82 -3.54 -7.68
C ASP A 34 7.64 -4.07 -8.52
N GLY A 35 6.49 -4.34 -7.89
CA GLY A 35 5.28 -4.87 -8.49
C GLY A 35 5.41 -6.33 -8.95
N LYS A 36 6.52 -6.99 -8.63
CA LYS A 36 6.79 -8.39 -8.96
C LYS A 36 6.64 -9.33 -7.76
N VAL A 37 6.70 -8.77 -6.56
CA VAL A 37 6.57 -9.53 -5.31
C VAL A 37 5.20 -9.28 -4.70
N GLN A 38 4.48 -10.35 -4.37
CA GLN A 38 3.23 -10.27 -3.64
C GLN A 38 3.52 -9.97 -2.16
N PRO A 39 3.17 -8.78 -1.63
CA PRO A 39 3.39 -8.47 -0.23
C PRO A 39 2.46 -9.32 0.65
N LYS A 40 2.90 -9.65 1.88
CA LYS A 40 2.04 -10.32 2.87
C LYS A 40 1.07 -9.34 3.50
N ASP A 41 1.61 -8.25 4.05
CA ASP A 41 0.86 -7.20 4.73
C ASP A 41 1.27 -5.84 4.20
N VAL A 42 0.30 -4.96 4.12
CA VAL A 42 0.49 -3.59 3.63
C VAL A 42 -0.11 -2.62 4.64
N VAL A 43 0.61 -1.55 4.95
CA VAL A 43 0.07 -0.44 5.74
C VAL A 43 -0.31 0.68 4.79
N LEU A 44 -1.60 0.87 4.58
CA LEU A 44 -2.13 1.94 3.75
C LEU A 44 -2.12 3.25 4.52
N ASN A 45 -1.85 4.36 3.84
CA ASN A 45 -1.76 5.69 4.43
C ASN A 45 -0.71 5.82 5.56
N LYS A 46 0.38 5.03 5.52
CA LYS A 46 1.45 5.08 6.52
C LYS A 46 2.22 6.40 6.51
N SER A 47 2.42 6.96 5.33
CA SER A 47 3.15 8.22 5.12
C SER A 47 2.48 8.98 3.98
N PRO A 48 1.34 9.62 4.23
CA PRO A 48 0.67 10.41 3.19
C PRO A 48 1.61 11.56 2.78
N LYS A 49 1.78 11.77 1.47
CA LYS A 49 2.57 12.90 0.95
C LYS A 49 1.92 14.24 1.28
N THR A 50 0.60 14.24 1.30
CA THR A 50 -0.21 15.34 1.79
C THR A 50 -0.75 14.96 3.16
N LYS A 51 -0.73 15.93 4.09
CA LYS A 51 -1.31 15.72 5.41
C LYS A 51 -2.81 15.45 5.23
N ASP A 52 -3.27 14.27 5.64
CA ASP A 52 -4.71 13.98 5.64
C ASP A 52 -5.43 15.04 6.48
N PRO A 53 -6.28 15.89 5.89
CA PRO A 53 -6.97 16.93 6.62
C PRO A 53 -7.93 16.38 7.68
N LYS A 54 -8.34 15.11 7.54
CA LYS A 54 -9.22 14.42 8.48
C LYS A 54 -8.44 13.65 9.55
N GLY A 55 -7.12 13.60 9.46
CA GLY A 55 -6.24 12.96 10.45
C GLY A 55 -6.52 11.46 10.68
N LYS A 56 -7.02 10.74 9.69
CA LYS A 56 -7.32 9.32 9.84
C LYS A 56 -6.06 8.49 10.03
N PRO A 57 -6.04 7.57 11.01
CA PRO A 57 -4.95 6.64 11.18
C PRO A 57 -4.72 5.75 9.95
N SER A 58 -3.55 5.11 9.89
CA SER A 58 -3.24 4.11 8.86
C SER A 58 -4.18 2.91 8.93
N VAL A 59 -4.25 2.17 7.83
CA VAL A 59 -5.03 0.93 7.72
C VAL A 59 -4.08 -0.24 7.53
N ALA A 60 -4.14 -1.22 8.44
CA ALA A 60 -3.45 -2.48 8.27
C ALA A 60 -4.25 -3.38 7.33
N PHE A 61 -3.64 -3.78 6.22
CA PHE A 61 -4.25 -4.62 5.21
C PHE A 61 -3.45 -5.90 5.03
N SER A 62 -4.06 -7.06 5.35
CA SER A 62 -3.43 -8.35 5.11
C SER A 62 -3.70 -8.82 3.69
N HIS A 63 -2.76 -8.54 2.81
CA HIS A 63 -2.82 -8.97 1.42
C HIS A 63 -2.79 -10.50 1.31
N GLU A 64 -1.98 -11.17 2.13
CA GLU A 64 -1.90 -12.63 2.17
C GLU A 64 -3.27 -13.26 2.50
N ASN A 65 -3.97 -12.75 3.50
CA ASN A 65 -5.28 -13.28 3.85
C ASN A 65 -6.30 -13.12 2.71
N HIS A 66 -6.31 -11.97 2.03
CA HIS A 66 -7.21 -11.73 0.91
C HIS A 66 -6.85 -12.61 -0.31
N ALA A 67 -5.58 -12.91 -0.50
CA ALA A 67 -5.10 -13.71 -1.62
C ALA A 67 -5.15 -15.24 -1.37
N THR A 68 -5.34 -15.71 -0.13
CA THR A 68 -5.23 -17.15 0.20
C THR A 68 -6.45 -17.73 0.92
N LYS A 69 -7.26 -16.89 1.57
CA LYS A 69 -8.49 -17.34 2.26
C LYS A 69 -9.71 -17.15 1.36
N ASN A 70 -10.78 -17.87 1.68
CA ASN A 70 -12.06 -17.75 0.97
C ASN A 70 -12.76 -16.43 1.33
N TYR A 71 -12.26 -15.33 0.76
CA TYR A 71 -12.74 -13.97 0.97
C TYR A 71 -13.45 -13.39 -0.25
N SER A 72 -13.77 -14.24 -1.27
CA SER A 72 -14.65 -13.83 -2.37
C SER A 72 -15.99 -13.29 -1.83
N ALA A 73 -16.71 -12.53 -2.64
CA ALA A 73 -17.98 -11.93 -2.24
C ALA A 73 -19.00 -12.97 -1.73
N ASP A 74 -18.97 -14.20 -2.24
CA ASP A 74 -19.80 -15.32 -1.79
C ASP A 74 -19.12 -16.17 -0.68
N MET A 75 -17.91 -15.84 -0.27
CA MET A 75 -17.09 -16.52 0.74
C MET A 75 -16.78 -18.00 0.43
N LYS A 76 -16.88 -18.42 -0.82
CA LYS A 76 -16.68 -19.83 -1.22
C LYS A 76 -15.32 -20.06 -1.89
N SER A 77 -14.71 -19.03 -2.38
CA SER A 77 -13.43 -19.10 -3.10
C SER A 77 -12.43 -18.05 -2.65
N VAL A 78 -11.19 -18.25 -3.02
CA VAL A 78 -10.13 -17.25 -2.86
C VAL A 78 -10.41 -16.07 -3.80
N MET A 79 -10.17 -14.86 -3.31
CA MET A 79 -10.30 -13.65 -4.11
C MET A 79 -9.24 -13.63 -5.22
N GLY A 80 -9.66 -13.40 -6.45
CA GLY A 80 -8.75 -13.21 -7.59
C GLY A 80 -8.01 -11.88 -7.50
N CYS A 81 -6.78 -11.83 -8.00
CA CYS A 81 -5.99 -10.59 -8.03
C CYS A 81 -6.75 -9.43 -8.69
N VAL A 82 -7.49 -9.72 -9.74
CA VAL A 82 -8.23 -8.73 -10.55
C VAL A 82 -9.45 -8.12 -9.86
N GLU A 83 -9.91 -8.70 -8.76
CA GLU A 83 -10.99 -8.10 -7.96
C GLU A 83 -10.57 -6.77 -7.33
N CYS A 84 -9.27 -6.61 -7.06
CA CYS A 84 -8.68 -5.37 -6.56
C CYS A 84 -7.82 -4.66 -7.61
N HIS A 85 -7.05 -5.42 -8.40
CA HIS A 85 -6.17 -4.93 -9.45
C HIS A 85 -6.90 -4.93 -10.79
N HIS A 86 -7.91 -4.07 -10.94
CA HIS A 86 -8.81 -4.08 -12.09
C HIS A 86 -8.15 -3.79 -13.45
N THR A 87 -6.96 -3.18 -13.47
CA THR A 87 -6.19 -2.96 -14.70
C THR A 87 -5.41 -4.18 -15.15
N ASP A 88 -5.35 -5.23 -14.33
CA ASP A 88 -4.55 -6.42 -14.53
C ASP A 88 -5.36 -7.61 -15.09
N GLN A 89 -6.34 -7.30 -15.90
CA GLN A 89 -7.17 -8.28 -16.62
C GLN A 89 -7.27 -7.90 -18.11
N PRO A 90 -7.56 -8.85 -19.01
CA PRO A 90 -7.69 -8.53 -20.42
C PRO A 90 -8.91 -7.63 -20.69
N LYS A 91 -8.84 -6.83 -21.75
CA LYS A 91 -9.94 -5.94 -22.16
C LYS A 91 -11.29 -6.66 -22.30
N SER A 92 -11.27 -7.89 -22.75
CA SER A 92 -12.48 -8.72 -22.89
C SER A 92 -13.15 -9.08 -21.55
N ALA A 93 -12.44 -8.99 -20.44
CA ALA A 93 -12.97 -9.25 -19.10
C ALA A 93 -13.48 -7.99 -18.39
N LEU A 94 -13.24 -6.79 -18.93
CA LEU A 94 -13.72 -5.53 -18.36
C LEU A 94 -15.24 -5.46 -18.39
N LYS A 95 -15.83 -5.08 -17.25
CA LYS A 95 -17.29 -4.94 -17.09
C LYS A 95 -17.65 -3.63 -16.40
N GLY A 96 -18.84 -3.12 -16.71
CA GLY A 96 -19.40 -1.95 -16.05
C GLY A 96 -18.53 -0.72 -16.20
N VAL A 97 -18.13 -0.14 -15.09
CA VAL A 97 -17.35 1.10 -15.01
C VAL A 97 -15.85 0.92 -15.28
N LEU A 98 -15.36 -0.31 -15.29
CA LEU A 98 -13.94 -0.61 -15.55
C LEU A 98 -13.64 -0.34 -17.02
N LYS A 99 -12.70 0.56 -17.33
CA LYS A 99 -12.42 1.00 -18.70
C LYS A 99 -11.01 0.73 -19.18
N THR A 100 -10.10 0.42 -18.26
CA THR A 100 -8.67 0.30 -18.56
C THR A 100 -8.16 -1.10 -18.27
N SER A 101 -7.34 -1.61 -19.17
CA SER A 101 -6.60 -2.85 -19.01
C SER A 101 -5.18 -2.65 -19.53
N GLU A 102 -4.22 -3.25 -18.86
CA GLU A 102 -2.80 -3.18 -19.19
C GLU A 102 -2.22 -4.55 -19.50
N ARG A 103 -3.06 -5.59 -19.55
CA ARG A 103 -2.63 -6.98 -19.77
C ARG A 103 -3.47 -7.68 -20.85
N ASP A 104 -2.85 -8.65 -21.49
CA ASP A 104 -3.52 -9.57 -22.40
C ASP A 104 -4.04 -10.82 -21.65
N GLU A 105 -3.40 -11.17 -20.52
CA GLU A 105 -3.76 -12.29 -19.66
C GLU A 105 -4.20 -11.79 -18.27
N VAL A 106 -5.06 -12.58 -17.63
CA VAL A 106 -5.49 -12.30 -16.23
C VAL A 106 -4.30 -12.44 -15.29
N LEU A 107 -4.13 -11.46 -14.39
CA LEU A 107 -3.12 -11.52 -13.34
C LEU A 107 -3.43 -12.66 -12.36
N THR A 108 -2.43 -13.49 -12.15
CA THR A 108 -2.38 -14.54 -11.13
C THR A 108 -0.97 -14.58 -10.55
N ALA A 109 -0.77 -15.27 -9.45
CA ALA A 109 0.58 -15.49 -8.90
C ALA A 109 1.51 -16.17 -9.93
N ALA A 110 0.97 -17.09 -10.74
CA ALA A 110 1.73 -17.79 -11.77
C ALA A 110 2.11 -16.88 -12.94
N THR A 111 1.19 -16.02 -13.40
CA THR A 111 1.50 -15.07 -14.48
C THR A 111 2.44 -13.99 -14.00
N LEU A 112 2.32 -13.52 -12.76
CA LEU A 112 3.22 -12.52 -12.18
C LEU A 112 4.67 -13.03 -12.08
N ALA A 113 4.86 -14.30 -11.84
CA ALA A 113 6.19 -14.93 -11.73
C ALA A 113 6.94 -15.04 -13.07
N LYS A 114 6.26 -14.87 -14.20
CA LYS A 114 6.92 -14.88 -15.53
C LYS A 114 7.86 -13.67 -15.65
N ALA A 115 9.05 -13.87 -16.21
CA ALA A 115 10.10 -12.84 -16.29
C ALA A 115 9.68 -11.60 -17.10
N ASP A 116 8.93 -11.80 -18.17
CA ASP A 116 8.45 -10.78 -19.12
C ASP A 116 7.15 -10.10 -18.69
N THR A 117 6.50 -10.57 -17.59
CA THR A 117 5.27 -9.98 -17.11
C THR A 117 5.53 -8.58 -16.53
N ALA A 118 4.72 -7.61 -16.94
CA ALA A 118 4.79 -6.26 -16.38
C ALA A 118 4.50 -6.25 -14.87
N PRO A 119 5.15 -5.39 -14.08
CA PRO A 119 4.87 -5.26 -12.67
C PRO A 119 3.45 -4.77 -12.41
N VAL A 120 2.90 -5.12 -11.25
CA VAL A 120 1.59 -4.62 -10.79
C VAL A 120 1.72 -3.17 -10.36
N LYS A 121 0.86 -2.30 -10.87
CA LYS A 121 0.82 -0.90 -10.46
C LYS A 121 0.05 -0.71 -9.16
N THR A 122 0.46 0.27 -8.38
CA THR A 122 -0.30 0.68 -7.19
C THR A 122 -1.52 1.52 -7.59
N CYS A 123 -2.54 1.57 -6.74
CA CYS A 123 -3.71 2.43 -6.97
C CYS A 123 -3.32 3.89 -7.24
N ARG A 124 -2.30 4.39 -6.54
CA ARG A 124 -1.77 5.76 -6.67
C ARG A 124 -1.07 6.06 -7.99
N SER A 125 -0.81 5.08 -8.82
CA SER A 125 -0.29 5.34 -10.17
C SER A 125 -1.34 5.92 -11.12
N CYS A 126 -2.64 5.76 -10.79
CA CYS A 126 -3.76 6.28 -11.57
C CYS A 126 -4.72 7.15 -10.73
N HIS A 127 -4.81 6.90 -9.42
CA HIS A 127 -5.68 7.61 -8.50
C HIS A 127 -4.86 8.51 -7.56
N ALA A 128 -4.74 9.80 -7.88
CA ALA A 128 -4.04 10.76 -7.03
C ALA A 128 -4.80 11.02 -5.73
N GLN A 129 -4.10 11.34 -4.65
CA GLN A 129 -4.75 11.84 -3.44
C GLN A 129 -5.40 13.20 -3.71
N GLU A 130 -6.42 13.54 -2.93
CA GLU A 130 -7.03 14.86 -2.98
C GLU A 130 -5.96 15.95 -2.77
N GLY A 131 -5.95 16.95 -3.64
CA GLY A 131 -4.95 18.02 -3.61
C GLY A 131 -3.59 17.68 -4.23
N GLU A 132 -3.31 16.42 -4.59
CA GLU A 132 -2.12 16.05 -5.36
C GLU A 132 -2.34 16.29 -6.86
N LYS A 133 -1.28 16.74 -7.53
CA LYS A 133 -1.22 16.85 -9.00
C LYS A 133 0.07 16.24 -9.52
N PRO A 134 0.23 14.90 -9.42
CA PRO A 134 1.45 14.27 -9.90
C PRO A 134 1.52 14.37 -11.44
N ALA A 135 2.70 14.66 -11.98
CA ALA A 135 2.90 14.79 -13.42
C ALA A 135 2.59 13.50 -14.20
N SER A 136 2.64 12.35 -13.51
CA SER A 136 2.32 11.04 -14.07
C SER A 136 0.82 10.77 -14.24
N ILE A 137 -0.05 11.59 -13.63
CA ILE A 137 -1.50 11.44 -13.66
C ILE A 137 -2.10 12.73 -14.22
N ALA A 138 -2.64 12.68 -15.43
CA ALA A 138 -3.23 13.84 -16.09
C ALA A 138 -4.50 14.31 -15.36
N ALA A 139 -5.37 13.36 -14.97
CA ALA A 139 -6.57 13.58 -14.17
C ALA A 139 -6.95 12.28 -13.47
N ASN A 140 -7.62 12.37 -12.32
CA ASN A 140 -8.26 11.21 -11.71
C ASN A 140 -9.39 10.71 -12.63
N PRO A 141 -9.59 9.38 -12.71
CA PRO A 141 -10.73 8.84 -13.46
C PRO A 141 -12.06 9.38 -12.92
N GLU A 142 -12.99 9.67 -13.81
CA GLU A 142 -14.36 10.02 -13.48
C GLU A 142 -15.29 8.88 -13.93
N VAL A 143 -16.19 8.48 -13.04
CA VAL A 143 -17.09 7.34 -13.25
C VAL A 143 -18.48 7.68 -12.75
N THR A 144 -19.50 7.35 -13.57
CA THR A 144 -20.90 7.33 -13.13
C THR A 144 -21.31 5.89 -12.87
N TYR A 145 -21.68 5.58 -11.64
CA TYR A 145 -22.18 4.26 -11.26
C TYR A 145 -23.66 4.14 -11.64
N PRO A 146 -24.17 2.91 -11.88
CA PRO A 146 -25.56 2.70 -12.34
C PRO A 146 -26.63 3.24 -11.39
N ASP A 147 -26.33 3.33 -10.10
CA ASP A 147 -27.20 3.80 -9.02
C ASP A 147 -26.94 5.26 -8.61
N GLU A 148 -26.08 5.98 -9.34
CA GLU A 148 -25.74 7.37 -9.07
C GLU A 148 -26.05 8.27 -10.28
N SER A 149 -26.52 9.50 -10.02
CA SER A 149 -26.84 10.49 -11.06
C SER A 149 -25.61 11.24 -11.55
N ASP A 150 -24.64 11.44 -10.69
CA ASP A 150 -23.49 12.31 -10.95
C ASP A 150 -22.21 11.49 -11.12
N ALA A 151 -21.29 12.04 -11.90
CA ALA A 151 -19.95 11.46 -12.03
C ALA A 151 -19.15 11.71 -10.75
N ILE A 152 -18.45 10.67 -10.31
CA ILE A 152 -17.56 10.70 -9.14
C ILE A 152 -16.13 10.70 -9.61
N THR A 153 -15.35 11.64 -9.10
CA THR A 153 -13.90 11.67 -9.29
C THR A 153 -13.26 10.62 -8.38
N LEU A 154 -12.68 9.59 -8.97
CA LEU A 154 -12.02 8.52 -8.23
C LEU A 154 -10.63 8.95 -7.77
N THR A 155 -10.58 9.69 -6.67
CA THR A 155 -9.35 9.93 -5.92
C THR A 155 -8.81 8.62 -5.35
N ASN A 156 -7.60 8.63 -4.81
CA ASN A 156 -7.04 7.45 -4.14
C ASN A 156 -7.92 7.00 -2.95
N GLU A 157 -8.50 7.92 -2.19
CA GLU A 157 -9.43 7.64 -1.10
C GLU A 157 -10.68 6.94 -1.62
N GLU A 158 -11.35 7.52 -2.64
CA GLU A 158 -12.55 6.97 -3.23
C GLU A 158 -12.31 5.59 -3.87
N ALA A 159 -11.18 5.40 -4.54
CA ALA A 159 -10.84 4.12 -5.12
C ALA A 159 -10.72 3.01 -4.07
N PHE A 160 -10.07 3.29 -2.93
CA PHE A 160 -9.98 2.34 -1.83
C PHE A 160 -11.32 2.11 -1.14
N HIS A 161 -12.06 3.18 -0.80
CA HIS A 161 -13.33 3.06 -0.10
C HIS A 161 -14.33 2.24 -0.92
N ARG A 162 -14.50 2.56 -2.19
CA ARG A 162 -15.42 1.82 -3.06
C ARG A 162 -15.01 0.37 -3.24
N ASN A 163 -13.74 0.10 -3.46
CA ASN A 163 -13.28 -1.26 -3.64
C ASN A 163 -13.42 -2.11 -2.35
N CYS A 164 -12.96 -1.60 -1.21
CA CYS A 164 -12.98 -2.35 0.04
C CYS A 164 -14.38 -2.42 0.66
N ILE A 165 -15.08 -1.29 0.81
CA ILE A 165 -16.35 -1.22 1.54
C ILE A 165 -17.44 -1.97 0.80
N THR A 166 -17.57 -1.82 -0.52
CA THR A 166 -18.61 -2.49 -1.30
C THR A 166 -18.54 -4.01 -1.16
N CYS A 167 -17.31 -4.58 -1.22
CA CYS A 167 -17.14 -6.02 -1.02
C CYS A 167 -17.46 -6.43 0.43
N HIS A 168 -16.95 -5.72 1.42
CA HIS A 168 -17.17 -6.02 2.82
C HIS A 168 -18.64 -5.93 3.22
N GLU A 169 -19.39 -4.95 2.70
CA GLU A 169 -20.83 -4.84 2.90
C GLU A 169 -21.60 -6.00 2.26
N SER A 170 -21.19 -6.41 1.05
CA SER A 170 -21.78 -7.57 0.38
C SER A 170 -21.56 -8.85 1.18
N VAL A 171 -20.36 -9.06 1.70
CA VAL A 171 -20.05 -10.20 2.57
C VAL A 171 -20.87 -10.13 3.87
N LYS A 172 -21.07 -8.97 4.49
CA LYS A 172 -21.90 -8.81 5.69
C LYS A 172 -23.39 -9.11 5.44
N LYS A 173 -23.89 -8.78 4.27
CA LYS A 173 -25.27 -9.14 3.88
C LYS A 173 -25.45 -10.66 3.81
N LEU A 174 -24.43 -11.39 3.36
CA LEU A 174 -24.45 -12.85 3.28
C LEU A 174 -24.16 -13.53 4.62
N LYS A 175 -23.29 -12.93 5.43
CA LYS A 175 -22.83 -13.48 6.71
C LYS A 175 -22.65 -12.35 7.72
N ALA A 176 -23.69 -12.10 8.50
CA ALA A 176 -23.76 -10.98 9.44
C ALA A 176 -22.68 -11.01 10.53
N ASP A 177 -22.19 -12.20 10.92
CA ASP A 177 -21.15 -12.41 11.93
C ASP A 177 -19.71 -12.31 11.40
N THR A 178 -19.54 -11.94 10.11
CA THR A 178 -18.20 -11.73 9.55
C THR A 178 -17.49 -10.57 10.22
N LYS A 179 -16.17 -10.67 10.30
CA LYS A 179 -15.30 -9.60 10.83
C LYS A 179 -14.84 -8.60 9.75
N ALA A 180 -15.41 -8.65 8.55
CA ALA A 180 -15.10 -7.69 7.49
C ALA A 180 -15.39 -6.25 7.98
N PRO A 181 -14.40 -5.35 8.00
CA PRO A 181 -14.58 -4.00 8.53
C PRO A 181 -15.35 -3.13 7.52
N THR A 182 -16.34 -2.37 8.01
CA THR A 182 -17.16 -1.48 7.19
C THR A 182 -17.28 -0.07 7.73
N THR A 183 -16.64 0.23 8.86
CA THR A 183 -16.68 1.56 9.47
C THR A 183 -15.29 2.18 9.53
N CYS A 184 -15.23 3.51 9.60
CA CYS A 184 -13.97 4.25 9.71
C CYS A 184 -13.05 3.71 10.81
N ALA A 185 -13.59 3.50 12.01
CA ALA A 185 -12.80 3.06 13.17
C ALA A 185 -12.34 1.60 13.07
N GLN A 186 -13.04 0.76 12.31
CA GLN A 186 -12.63 -0.63 12.10
C GLN A 186 -11.47 -0.75 11.10
N CYS A 187 -11.43 0.14 10.10
CA CYS A 187 -10.38 0.17 9.10
C CYS A 187 -9.19 1.04 9.56
N HIS A 188 -9.47 2.26 10.02
CA HIS A 188 -8.49 3.23 10.46
C HIS A 188 -8.20 3.09 11.95
N ASN A 189 -7.55 2.01 12.34
CA ASN A 189 -7.26 1.70 13.74
C ASN A 189 -5.80 1.97 14.16
N GLY A 190 -4.95 2.40 13.23
CA GLY A 190 -3.59 2.82 13.51
C GLY A 190 -2.60 1.69 13.86
N GLN A 191 -2.94 0.44 13.55
CA GLN A 191 -2.04 -0.71 13.77
C GLN A 191 -0.93 -0.79 12.73
#